data_34435708d7188b358bfa51a5ef70f818
#
_entry.id   34435708d7188b358bfa51a5ef70f818
#
_cell.length_a   1.000
_cell.length_b   1.000
_cell.length_c   1.000
_cell.angle_alpha   90.00
_cell.angle_beta   90.00
_cell.angle_gamma   90.00
#
_symmetry.space_group_name_H-M   'P 1'
#
loop_
_entity.id
_entity.type
_entity.pdbx_description
1 polymer ?
#
loop_
_entity_poly.entity_id
_entity_poly.type
_entity_poly.pdbx_seq_one_letter_code
_entity_poly.pdbx_strand_id
1 'polypeptide(L)'
;MLSLHRSRMPQVAVQPIDEIGVAGHMDFDSKELMCGYFADDEFATKCLGATLDDFDYETGTATVSMTIDDRHHNAQGFVMGGVFFSLADFALAVAVNVGQPASASVSSSIQFMRRAKGERLIAKASPDKLGSTLAYFTVDVFDELGTHVARMQATCMRTTH
;
A
#
# COMPACT_ATOMS: atom_id res chain seq x y z
N MET A 1 2.96 -39.72 10.02
CA MET A 1 2.32 -39.15 8.83
C MET A 1 1.11 -38.35 9.30
N LEU A 2 1.32 -37.05 9.64
CA LEU A 2 0.23 -36.17 10.06
C LEU A 2 -0.15 -35.29 8.87
N SER A 3 -1.37 -35.52 8.39
CA SER A 3 -2.02 -34.72 7.34
C SER A 3 -2.41 -33.35 7.92
N LEU A 4 -1.74 -32.28 7.50
CA LEU A 4 -2.13 -30.90 7.79
C LEU A 4 -3.35 -30.54 6.92
N HIS A 5 -4.51 -30.54 7.55
CA HIS A 5 -5.72 -29.93 6.97
C HIS A 5 -5.48 -28.41 6.86
N ARG A 6 -5.19 -27.96 5.65
CA ARG A 6 -5.31 -26.54 5.31
C ARG A 6 -6.81 -26.19 5.29
N SER A 7 -7.28 -25.49 6.31
CA SER A 7 -8.58 -24.84 6.26
C SER A 7 -8.53 -23.77 5.14
N ARG A 8 -9.26 -24.03 4.05
CA ARG A 8 -9.49 -23.02 3.02
C ARG A 8 -10.31 -21.88 3.65
N MET A 9 -9.69 -20.72 3.77
CA MET A 9 -10.46 -19.47 3.94
C MET A 9 -11.40 -19.30 2.73
N PRO A 10 -12.58 -18.68 2.90
CA PRO A 10 -13.45 -18.39 1.79
C PRO A 10 -12.68 -17.54 0.77
N GLN A 11 -12.48 -18.08 -0.42
CA GLN A 11 -11.98 -17.30 -1.55
C GLN A 11 -13.07 -16.28 -1.86
N VAL A 12 -12.79 -15.00 -1.60
CA VAL A 12 -13.50 -13.93 -2.27
C VAL A 12 -13.26 -14.18 -3.76
N ALA A 13 -14.30 -14.52 -4.49
CA ALA A 13 -14.21 -14.74 -5.91
C ALA A 13 -13.86 -13.39 -6.55
N VAL A 14 -12.57 -13.19 -6.81
CA VAL A 14 -12.12 -12.13 -7.72
C VAL A 14 -12.63 -12.56 -9.10
N GLN A 15 -13.71 -11.96 -9.54
CA GLN A 15 -14.22 -12.21 -10.89
C GLN A 15 -13.20 -11.71 -11.89
N PRO A 16 -12.95 -12.44 -12.99
CA PRO A 16 -12.06 -11.98 -14.05
C PRO A 16 -12.51 -10.61 -14.55
N ILE A 17 -11.54 -9.74 -14.79
CA ILE A 17 -11.74 -8.33 -15.20
C ILE A 17 -12.60 -8.21 -16.49
N ASP A 18 -12.74 -9.27 -17.25
CA ASP A 18 -13.42 -9.37 -18.55
C ASP A 18 -14.94 -9.56 -18.44
N GLU A 19 -15.48 -9.91 -17.28
CA GLU A 19 -16.93 -10.13 -17.08
C GLU A 19 -17.63 -8.98 -16.35
N ILE A 20 -16.90 -7.99 -15.83
CA ILE A 20 -17.48 -6.83 -15.16
C ILE A 20 -17.50 -5.65 -16.13
N GLY A 21 -18.53 -5.57 -16.97
CA GLY A 21 -18.77 -4.46 -17.89
C GLY A 21 -19.17 -3.14 -17.23
N VAL A 22 -18.64 -2.82 -16.06
CA VAL A 22 -18.76 -1.52 -15.39
C VAL A 22 -17.46 -1.28 -14.65
N ALA A 23 -16.86 -0.09 -14.77
CA ALA A 23 -15.70 0.34 -14.02
C ALA A 23 -15.85 -0.07 -12.55
N GLY A 24 -15.09 -1.08 -12.13
CA GLY A 24 -15.23 -1.67 -10.81
C GLY A 24 -14.86 -0.66 -9.74
N HIS A 25 -15.85 -0.02 -9.17
CA HIS A 25 -15.73 0.62 -7.88
C HIS A 25 -15.49 -0.52 -6.88
N MET A 26 -14.33 -0.56 -6.24
CA MET A 26 -14.13 -1.51 -5.14
C MET A 26 -14.91 -0.97 -3.95
N ASP A 27 -16.17 -1.40 -3.82
CA ASP A 27 -17.05 -1.07 -2.72
C ASP A 27 -16.70 -1.99 -1.55
N PHE A 28 -15.83 -1.51 -0.67
CA PHE A 28 -15.54 -2.18 0.58
C PHE A 28 -16.42 -1.57 1.67
N ASP A 29 -17.46 -2.29 2.05
CA ASP A 29 -18.42 -1.86 3.07
C ASP A 29 -17.82 -1.80 4.49
N SER A 30 -16.61 -2.32 4.69
CA SER A 30 -15.96 -2.34 6.01
C SER A 30 -14.42 -2.35 5.94
N LYS A 31 -13.80 -1.89 7.02
CA LYS A 31 -12.34 -1.94 7.20
C LYS A 31 -11.82 -3.38 7.18
N GLU A 32 -12.60 -4.35 7.68
CA GLU A 32 -12.23 -5.77 7.69
C GLU A 32 -12.09 -6.33 6.26
N LEU A 33 -13.03 -6.01 5.37
CA LEU A 33 -12.98 -6.45 3.96
C LEU A 33 -11.75 -5.85 3.26
N MET A 34 -11.47 -4.59 3.52
CA MET A 34 -10.31 -3.89 3.00
C MET A 34 -9.00 -4.52 3.46
N CYS A 35 -8.86 -4.71 4.78
CA CYS A 35 -7.69 -5.37 5.35
C CYS A 35 -7.55 -6.79 4.80
N GLY A 36 -8.66 -7.52 4.61
CA GLY A 36 -8.66 -8.85 4.00
C GLY A 36 -8.16 -8.84 2.56
N TYR A 37 -8.63 -7.91 1.74
CA TYR A 37 -8.19 -7.78 0.34
C TYR A 37 -6.69 -7.49 0.22
N PHE A 38 -6.19 -6.49 0.95
CA PHE A 38 -4.76 -6.14 0.91
C PHE A 38 -3.87 -7.11 1.69
N ALA A 39 -4.43 -8.01 2.53
CA ALA A 39 -3.67 -9.09 3.16
C ALA A 39 -3.14 -10.10 2.14
N ASP A 40 -3.76 -10.22 0.96
CA ASP A 40 -3.32 -11.07 -0.14
C ASP A 40 -2.11 -10.49 -0.90
N ASP A 41 -1.74 -9.22 -0.66
CA ASP A 41 -0.46 -8.68 -1.11
C ASP A 41 0.69 -9.24 -0.27
N GLU A 42 1.10 -10.47 -0.62
CA GLU A 42 2.07 -11.25 0.15
C GLU A 42 3.43 -10.57 0.30
N PHE A 43 3.86 -9.80 -0.70
CA PHE A 43 5.12 -9.10 -0.60
C PHE A 43 5.06 -7.98 0.45
N ALA A 44 4.02 -7.16 0.43
CA ALA A 44 3.85 -6.08 1.40
C ALA A 44 3.59 -6.63 2.81
N THR A 45 2.69 -7.61 2.95
CA THR A 45 2.23 -8.06 4.27
C THR A 45 3.13 -9.12 4.90
N LYS A 46 3.64 -10.10 4.11
CA LYS A 46 4.44 -11.20 4.65
C LYS A 46 5.94 -10.96 4.55
N CYS A 47 6.42 -10.44 3.41
CA CYS A 47 7.86 -10.21 3.25
C CYS A 47 8.30 -8.90 3.90
N LEU A 48 7.57 -7.82 3.68
CA LEU A 48 7.86 -6.51 4.27
C LEU A 48 7.31 -6.39 5.70
N GLY A 49 6.25 -7.11 6.05
CA GLY A 49 5.60 -7.02 7.35
C GLY A 49 4.74 -5.77 7.53
N ALA A 50 4.27 -5.20 6.42
CA ALA A 50 3.40 -4.03 6.44
C ALA A 50 1.99 -4.37 6.92
N THR A 51 1.38 -3.41 7.61
CA THR A 51 -0.02 -3.45 8.07
C THR A 51 -0.75 -2.20 7.61
N LEU A 52 -2.02 -2.36 7.25
CA LEU A 52 -2.92 -1.25 6.99
C LEU A 52 -3.44 -0.72 8.34
N ASP A 53 -3.02 0.49 8.71
CA ASP A 53 -3.41 1.13 9.97
C ASP A 53 -4.73 1.88 9.81
N ASP A 54 -4.86 2.70 8.74
CA ASP A 54 -6.03 3.55 8.52
C ASP A 54 -6.20 3.94 7.05
N PHE A 55 -7.43 4.28 6.66
CA PHE A 55 -7.77 4.84 5.36
C PHE A 55 -9.06 5.66 5.43
N ASP A 56 -9.23 6.59 4.51
CA ASP A 56 -10.41 7.43 4.40
C ASP A 56 -10.90 7.47 2.94
N TYR A 57 -12.13 7.01 2.73
CA TYR A 57 -12.78 6.95 1.41
C TYR A 57 -13.04 8.32 0.79
N GLU A 58 -13.40 9.30 1.64
CA GLU A 58 -13.78 10.63 1.16
C GLU A 58 -12.58 11.43 0.69
N THR A 59 -11.50 11.32 1.45
CA THR A 59 -10.26 12.04 1.16
C THR A 59 -9.30 11.26 0.26
N GLY A 60 -9.48 9.95 0.11
CA GLY A 60 -8.58 9.09 -0.66
C GLY A 60 -7.21 8.96 0.00
N THR A 61 -7.15 8.99 1.33
CA THR A 61 -5.89 8.87 2.09
C THR A 61 -5.75 7.48 2.69
N ALA A 62 -4.49 7.05 2.90
CA ALA A 62 -4.19 5.81 3.60
C ALA A 62 -2.94 5.94 4.47
N THR A 63 -2.92 5.20 5.57
CA THR A 63 -1.76 5.07 6.45
C THR A 63 -1.44 3.59 6.63
N VAL A 64 -0.20 3.23 6.36
CA VAL A 64 0.32 1.89 6.59
C VAL A 64 1.59 1.97 7.43
N SER A 65 1.93 0.90 8.14
CA SER A 65 3.16 0.87 8.93
C SER A 65 3.81 -0.50 8.93
N MET A 66 5.05 -0.56 9.37
CA MET A 66 5.80 -1.79 9.57
C MET A 66 6.82 -1.65 10.69
N THR A 67 7.16 -2.76 11.33
CA THR A 67 8.30 -2.82 12.25
C THR A 67 9.58 -3.15 11.48
N ILE A 68 10.66 -2.43 11.77
CA ILE A 68 11.98 -2.67 11.21
C ILE A 68 12.59 -3.88 11.90
N ASP A 69 13.11 -4.83 11.13
CA ASP A 69 13.91 -5.96 11.64
C ASP A 69 15.15 -6.18 10.76
N ASP A 70 15.94 -7.21 11.08
CA ASP A 70 17.23 -7.48 10.41
C ASP A 70 17.10 -7.68 8.89
N ARG A 71 15.95 -8.17 8.39
CA ARG A 71 15.71 -8.38 6.95
C ARG A 71 15.66 -7.08 6.17
N HIS A 72 15.38 -5.98 6.81
CA HIS A 72 15.21 -4.67 6.21
C HIS A 72 16.51 -3.88 6.08
N HIS A 73 17.60 -4.39 6.64
CA HIS A 73 18.89 -3.71 6.63
C HIS A 73 19.73 -4.05 5.40
N ASN A 74 20.44 -3.07 4.90
CA ASN A 74 21.48 -3.25 3.89
C ASN A 74 22.81 -3.69 4.54
N ALA A 75 23.82 -3.96 3.71
CA ALA A 75 25.15 -4.38 4.18
C ALA A 75 25.87 -3.37 5.11
N GLN A 76 25.38 -2.13 5.17
CA GLN A 76 25.91 -1.09 6.05
C GLN A 76 25.13 -0.98 7.38
N GLY A 77 24.14 -1.85 7.60
CA GLY A 77 23.30 -1.84 8.80
C GLY A 77 22.23 -0.73 8.84
N PHE A 78 21.88 -0.16 7.68
CA PHE A 78 20.80 0.82 7.56
C PHE A 78 19.60 0.24 6.83
N VAL A 79 18.41 0.75 7.13
CA VAL A 79 17.21 0.38 6.38
C VAL A 79 17.43 0.64 4.90
N MET A 80 17.24 -0.40 4.07
CA MET A 80 17.44 -0.32 2.63
C MET A 80 16.39 0.60 1.98
N GLY A 81 16.80 1.38 0.99
CA GLY A 81 15.89 2.30 0.29
C GLY A 81 14.68 1.60 -0.34
N GLY A 82 14.84 0.35 -0.79
CA GLY A 82 13.73 -0.47 -1.29
C GLY A 82 12.63 -0.73 -0.26
N VAL A 83 12.96 -0.77 1.04
CA VAL A 83 11.97 -0.91 2.11
C VAL A 83 11.07 0.32 2.19
N PHE A 84 11.65 1.53 2.14
CA PHE A 84 10.87 2.77 2.11
C PHE A 84 9.99 2.86 0.87
N PHE A 85 10.54 2.45 -0.30
CA PHE A 85 9.80 2.45 -1.55
C PHE A 85 8.61 1.49 -1.48
N SER A 86 8.82 0.24 -1.06
CA SER A 86 7.77 -0.78 -1.00
C SER A 86 6.67 -0.42 0.00
N LEU A 87 7.04 0.17 1.16
CA LEU A 87 6.05 0.63 2.13
C LEU A 87 5.23 1.80 1.57
N ALA A 88 5.88 2.74 0.86
CA ALA A 88 5.20 3.86 0.22
C ALA A 88 4.28 3.39 -0.92
N ASP A 89 4.71 2.41 -1.71
CA ASP A 89 3.91 1.84 -2.80
C ASP A 89 2.67 1.10 -2.26
N PHE A 90 2.81 0.38 -1.16
CA PHE A 90 1.67 -0.25 -0.49
C PHE A 90 0.66 0.78 0.04
N ALA A 91 1.12 1.87 0.67
CA ALA A 91 0.25 2.97 1.08
C ALA A 91 -0.48 3.61 -0.12
N LEU A 92 0.25 3.80 -1.24
CA LEU A 92 -0.31 4.30 -2.49
C LEU A 92 -1.39 3.35 -3.05
N ALA A 93 -1.10 2.04 -3.09
CA ALA A 93 -2.02 1.02 -3.60
C ALA A 93 -3.35 1.04 -2.84
N VAL A 94 -3.29 1.20 -1.52
CA VAL A 94 -4.51 1.37 -0.70
C VAL A 94 -5.20 2.68 -1.06
N ALA A 95 -4.51 3.82 -0.99
CA ALA A 95 -5.12 5.14 -1.15
C ALA A 95 -5.74 5.36 -2.53
N VAL A 96 -5.12 4.84 -3.60
CA VAL A 96 -5.58 5.07 -4.97
C VAL A 96 -6.76 4.20 -5.36
N ASN A 97 -6.98 3.07 -4.67
CA ASN A 97 -8.03 2.11 -4.99
C ASN A 97 -9.21 2.14 -4.02
N VAL A 98 -9.02 2.66 -2.79
CA VAL A 98 -10.10 2.72 -1.80
C VAL A 98 -11.15 3.75 -2.19
N GLY A 99 -12.41 3.33 -2.38
CA GLY A 99 -13.50 4.21 -2.78
C GLY A 99 -13.26 4.95 -4.10
N GLN A 100 -12.29 4.50 -4.89
CA GLN A 100 -11.85 5.11 -6.14
C GLN A 100 -11.96 4.10 -7.30
N PRO A 101 -12.05 4.56 -8.56
CA PRO A 101 -11.90 3.67 -9.70
C PRO A 101 -10.58 2.91 -9.65
N ALA A 102 -10.60 1.63 -10.01
CA ALA A 102 -9.39 0.81 -10.07
C ALA A 102 -8.27 1.53 -10.83
N SER A 103 -7.09 1.51 -10.28
CA SER A 103 -5.96 2.31 -10.78
C SER A 103 -4.66 1.53 -10.71
N ALA A 104 -3.77 1.80 -11.66
CA ALA A 104 -2.41 1.24 -11.67
C ALA A 104 -1.37 2.37 -11.70
N SER A 105 -0.29 2.19 -10.96
CA SER A 105 0.85 3.11 -10.97
C SER A 105 1.54 3.09 -12.33
N VAL A 106 1.73 4.24 -12.96
CA VAL A 106 2.46 4.38 -14.22
C VAL A 106 3.83 5.04 -14.05
N SER A 107 4.02 5.78 -12.96
CA SER A 107 5.31 6.37 -12.61
C SER A 107 5.36 6.64 -11.12
N SER A 108 6.49 6.32 -10.50
CA SER A 108 6.78 6.66 -9.10
C SER A 108 8.23 7.10 -8.97
N SER A 109 8.48 8.14 -8.20
CA SER A 109 9.81 8.59 -7.83
C SER A 109 9.90 8.83 -6.33
N ILE A 110 11.01 8.43 -5.72
CA ILE A 110 11.22 8.57 -4.27
C ILE A 110 12.49 9.35 -3.99
N GLN A 111 12.42 10.26 -3.02
CA GLN A 111 13.56 10.95 -2.45
C GLN A 111 13.82 10.39 -1.05
N PHE A 112 15.03 9.88 -0.84
CA PHE A 112 15.51 9.43 0.46
C PHE A 112 16.17 10.61 1.17
N MET A 113 15.56 11.09 2.24
CA MET A 113 15.98 12.33 2.89
C MET A 113 16.82 12.10 4.14
N ARG A 114 16.48 11.09 4.93
CA ARG A 114 17.14 10.81 6.20
C ARG A 114 17.13 9.32 6.51
N ARG A 115 18.05 8.87 7.36
CA ARG A 115 18.01 7.54 7.95
C ARG A 115 16.88 7.47 8.98
N ALA A 116 16.18 6.34 9.04
CA ALA A 116 15.30 6.05 10.16
C ALA A 116 16.12 5.96 11.44
N LYS A 117 15.57 6.48 12.53
CA LYS A 117 16.17 6.47 13.88
C LYS A 117 15.41 5.57 14.83
N GLY A 118 14.16 5.29 14.51
CA GLY A 118 13.27 4.43 15.25
C GLY A 118 13.23 3.00 14.73
N GLU A 119 12.32 2.22 15.28
CA GLU A 119 12.12 0.79 14.98
C GLU A 119 10.86 0.52 14.15
N ARG A 120 10.07 1.55 13.86
CA ARG A 120 8.83 1.46 13.08
C ARG A 120 8.81 2.51 11.98
N LEU A 121 8.35 2.12 10.80
CA LEU A 121 8.08 3.04 9.69
C LEU A 121 6.58 3.23 9.53
N ILE A 122 6.19 4.43 9.13
CA ILE A 122 4.80 4.82 8.87
C ILE A 122 4.77 5.56 7.54
N ALA A 123 4.04 5.04 6.56
CA ALA A 123 3.82 5.71 5.28
C ALA A 123 2.40 6.26 5.22
N LYS A 124 2.27 7.51 4.77
CA LYS A 124 1.00 8.22 4.63
C LYS A 124 0.85 8.67 3.19
N ALA A 125 -0.13 8.12 2.50
CA ALA A 125 -0.48 8.49 1.14
C ALA A 125 -1.62 9.49 1.13
N SER A 126 -1.50 10.51 0.30
CA SER A 126 -2.55 11.52 0.08
C SER A 126 -2.60 11.93 -1.39
N PRO A 127 -3.79 12.18 -1.95
CA PRO A 127 -3.91 12.66 -3.32
C PRO A 127 -3.53 14.14 -3.41
N ASP A 128 -2.69 14.47 -4.39
CA ASP A 128 -2.45 15.85 -4.83
C ASP A 128 -3.54 16.28 -5.81
N LYS A 129 -4.00 15.33 -6.65
CA LYS A 129 -5.07 15.55 -7.63
C LYS A 129 -5.73 14.23 -8.01
N LEU A 130 -7.05 14.20 -7.97
CA LEU A 130 -7.88 13.11 -8.47
C LEU A 130 -8.55 13.54 -9.79
N GLY A 131 -7.94 13.19 -10.91
CA GLY A 131 -8.50 13.42 -12.25
C GLY A 131 -9.34 12.22 -12.74
N SER A 132 -9.99 12.37 -13.89
CA SER A 132 -10.79 11.28 -14.50
C SER A 132 -9.92 10.18 -15.11
N THR A 133 -8.75 10.52 -15.64
CA THR A 133 -7.84 9.57 -16.31
C THR A 133 -6.59 9.31 -15.46
N LEU A 134 -6.03 10.35 -14.86
CA LEU A 134 -4.83 10.28 -14.06
C LEU A 134 -5.09 10.83 -12.66
N ALA A 135 -4.52 10.15 -11.67
CA ALA A 135 -4.45 10.60 -10.30
C ALA A 135 -2.98 10.80 -9.88
N TYR A 136 -2.75 11.78 -9.04
CA TYR A 136 -1.41 12.16 -8.56
C TYR A 136 -1.40 12.08 -7.05
N PHE A 137 -0.38 11.47 -6.51
CA PHE A 137 -0.25 11.22 -5.08
C PHE A 137 1.12 11.60 -4.56
N THR A 138 1.13 12.08 -3.32
CA THR A 138 2.33 12.17 -2.49
C THR A 138 2.23 11.15 -1.37
N VAL A 139 3.32 10.43 -1.12
CA VAL A 139 3.44 9.52 0.03
C VAL A 139 4.64 9.93 0.86
N ASP A 140 4.38 10.30 2.11
CA ASP A 140 5.42 10.62 3.09
C ASP A 140 5.69 9.43 4.01
N VAL A 141 6.97 9.09 4.18
CA VAL A 141 7.42 8.03 5.08
C VAL A 141 8.14 8.65 6.26
N PHE A 142 7.68 8.30 7.45
CA PHE A 142 8.25 8.72 8.72
C PHE A 142 8.69 7.51 9.55
N ASP A 143 9.58 7.70 10.50
CA ASP A 143 9.68 6.78 11.64
C ASP A 143 8.74 7.24 12.77
N GLU A 144 8.54 6.38 13.79
CA GLU A 144 7.67 6.69 14.93
C GLU A 144 8.19 7.84 15.81
N LEU A 145 9.45 8.24 15.64
CA LEU A 145 10.04 9.40 16.31
C LEU A 145 9.78 10.72 15.54
N GLY A 146 9.03 10.64 14.41
CA GLY A 146 8.71 11.77 13.57
C GLY A 146 9.82 12.18 12.61
N THR A 147 10.85 11.36 12.40
CA THR A 147 11.86 11.62 11.38
C THR A 147 11.25 11.41 10.00
N HIS A 148 11.20 12.44 9.16
CA HIS A 148 10.77 12.32 7.77
C HIS A 148 11.91 11.67 6.95
N VAL A 149 11.76 10.37 6.65
CA VAL A 149 12.82 9.55 6.06
C VAL A 149 12.79 9.52 4.54
N ALA A 150 11.60 9.55 3.95
CA ALA A 150 11.45 9.56 2.49
C ALA A 150 10.14 10.21 2.06
N ARG A 151 10.11 10.68 0.80
CA ARG A 151 8.90 11.14 0.10
C ARG A 151 8.85 10.52 -1.28
N MET A 152 7.71 9.94 -1.64
CA MET A 152 7.41 9.42 -2.97
C MET A 152 6.34 10.30 -3.62
N GLN A 153 6.51 10.58 -4.91
CA GLN A 153 5.50 11.13 -5.78
C GLN A 153 5.14 10.09 -6.84
N ALA A 154 3.86 9.91 -7.07
CA ALA A 154 3.36 8.90 -7.98
C ALA A 154 2.27 9.44 -8.91
N THR A 155 2.25 8.94 -10.12
CA THR A 155 1.17 9.11 -11.09
C THR A 155 0.53 7.74 -11.31
N CYS A 156 -0.79 7.70 -11.15
CA CYS A 156 -1.58 6.50 -11.37
C CYS A 156 -2.58 6.74 -12.51
N MET A 157 -2.75 5.73 -13.34
CA MET A 157 -3.76 5.74 -14.39
C MET A 157 -4.99 4.99 -13.90
N ARG A 158 -6.15 5.62 -14.02
CA ARG A 158 -7.43 4.98 -13.74
C ARG A 158 -7.78 4.04 -14.87
N THR A 159 -8.08 2.79 -14.54
CA THR A 159 -8.56 1.81 -15.52
C THR A 159 -10.06 2.06 -15.73
N THR A 160 -10.38 2.98 -16.64
CA THR A 160 -11.75 3.12 -17.15
C THR A 160 -11.95 2.11 -18.27
N HIS A 161 -12.81 1.16 -18.07
CA HIS A 161 -13.37 0.35 -19.15
C HIS A 161 -14.76 0.82 -19.46
#